data_823730b8b1aa22f500c867b98c5c6cba
#
_entry.id   823730b8b1aa22f500c867b98c5c6cba
#
_cell.length_a   1.000
_cell.length_b   1.000
_cell.length_c   1.000
_cell.angle_alpha   90.00
_cell.angle_beta   90.00
_cell.angle_gamma   90.00
#
_symmetry.space_group_name_H-M   'P 1'
#
loop_
_entity.id
_entity.type
_entity.pdbx_description
1 polymer ?
#
loop_
_entity_poly.entity_id
_entity_poly.type
_entity_poly.pdbx_seq_one_letter_code
_entity_poly.pdbx_strand_id
1 'polypeptide(L)'
;LGIREAKRLSKLTGVDEQRLGFVLEIASAAGLIASGSPDPEPPDGSGPYWTPTVAADRFLETSTAARWYLLASTWLDLPSRPGLIGSRGADGKPYAALSDSLYSTAAPLDRRLLLGVLTDLPPGAGTDAEHASRALIWRRPRWAVRLQPEPVAHLLDEAHALGLVGRGALSTAARALLGEGEEAAVDAMAKILPAPIDYFLVQADLTVVVPGPLERDL
;
A
#
# COMPACT_ATOMS: atom_id res chain seq x y z
N LEU A 1 -8.08 15.15 0.63
CA LEU A 1 -9.32 14.62 0.02
C LEU A 1 -10.47 14.69 1.01
N GLY A 2 -11.63 15.24 0.59
CA GLY A 2 -12.81 15.34 1.47
C GLY A 2 -13.45 13.97 1.75
N ILE A 3 -14.00 13.78 2.97
CA ILE A 3 -14.62 12.50 3.40
C ILE A 3 -15.79 12.10 2.47
N ARG A 4 -16.59 13.07 2.01
CA ARG A 4 -17.70 12.79 1.07
C ARG A 4 -17.19 12.22 -0.24
N GLU A 5 -16.09 12.77 -0.74
CA GLU A 5 -15.47 12.31 -1.98
C GLU A 5 -14.82 10.94 -1.83
N ALA A 6 -14.14 10.69 -0.72
CA ALA A 6 -13.62 9.35 -0.40
C ALA A 6 -14.74 8.29 -0.39
N LYS A 7 -15.89 8.59 0.22
CA LYS A 7 -17.08 7.71 0.20
C LYS A 7 -17.66 7.51 -1.19
N ARG A 8 -17.68 8.56 -2.02
CA ARG A 8 -18.13 8.46 -3.41
C ARG A 8 -17.22 7.54 -4.22
N LEU A 9 -15.91 7.72 -4.10
CA LEU A 9 -14.92 6.89 -4.77
C LEU A 9 -14.97 5.43 -4.29
N SER A 10 -15.10 5.20 -2.99
CA SER A 10 -15.27 3.86 -2.41
C SER A 10 -16.48 3.13 -3.02
N LYS A 11 -17.62 3.80 -3.15
CA LYS A 11 -18.81 3.23 -3.80
C LYS A 11 -18.62 2.95 -5.29
N LEU A 12 -17.91 3.81 -6.00
CA LEU A 12 -17.66 3.65 -7.44
C LEU A 12 -16.68 2.52 -7.73
N THR A 13 -15.65 2.35 -6.90
CA THR A 13 -14.60 1.36 -7.08
C THR A 13 -14.90 0.02 -6.43
N GLY A 14 -15.86 -0.03 -5.50
CA GLY A 14 -16.12 -1.20 -4.65
C GLY A 14 -15.02 -1.46 -3.61
N VAL A 15 -14.05 -0.54 -3.45
CA VAL A 15 -12.97 -0.63 -2.48
C VAL A 15 -13.39 0.08 -1.19
N ASP A 16 -13.19 -0.53 -0.03
CA ASP A 16 -13.50 0.12 1.25
C ASP A 16 -12.69 1.40 1.46
N GLU A 17 -13.22 2.30 2.30
CA GLU A 17 -12.66 3.65 2.48
C GLU A 17 -11.22 3.63 3.03
N GLN A 18 -10.90 2.71 3.94
CA GLN A 18 -9.57 2.61 4.55
C GLN A 18 -8.55 2.14 3.53
N ARG A 19 -8.86 1.06 2.79
CA ARG A 19 -8.00 0.54 1.73
C ARG A 19 -7.83 1.55 0.58
N LEU A 20 -8.91 2.22 0.19
CA LEU A 20 -8.84 3.29 -0.81
C LEU A 20 -7.92 4.41 -0.34
N GLY A 21 -8.07 4.87 0.91
CA GLY A 21 -7.23 5.89 1.49
C GLY A 21 -5.76 5.48 1.54
N PHE A 22 -5.46 4.24 1.91
CA PHE A 22 -4.11 3.68 1.90
C PHE A 22 -3.49 3.69 0.50
N VAL A 23 -4.25 3.26 -0.52
CA VAL A 23 -3.78 3.29 -1.92
C VAL A 23 -3.51 4.71 -2.38
N LEU A 24 -4.38 5.67 -2.04
CA LEU A 24 -4.21 7.08 -2.40
C LEU A 24 -2.96 7.70 -1.74
N GLU A 25 -2.68 7.39 -0.47
CA GLU A 25 -1.47 7.83 0.24
C GLU A 25 -0.19 7.35 -0.47
N ILE A 26 -0.13 6.06 -0.82
CA ILE A 26 1.01 5.49 -1.53
C ILE A 26 1.11 6.07 -2.95
N ALA A 27 -0.01 6.16 -3.69
CA ALA A 27 -0.02 6.69 -5.04
C ALA A 27 0.45 8.15 -5.08
N SER A 28 0.05 8.96 -4.10
CA SER A 28 0.53 10.34 -3.96
C SER A 28 2.03 10.38 -3.66
N ALA A 29 2.50 9.58 -2.71
CA ALA A 29 3.92 9.52 -2.35
C ALA A 29 4.80 8.97 -3.48
N ALA A 30 4.29 8.04 -4.30
CA ALA A 30 4.96 7.54 -5.50
C ALA A 30 4.89 8.53 -6.68
N GLY A 31 4.23 9.68 -6.52
CA GLY A 31 4.06 10.68 -7.58
C GLY A 31 3.11 10.24 -8.70
N LEU A 32 2.30 9.19 -8.48
CA LEU A 32 1.34 8.69 -9.47
C LEU A 32 0.09 9.58 -9.56
N ILE A 33 -0.26 10.23 -8.45
CA ILE A 33 -1.31 11.25 -8.38
C ILE A 33 -0.77 12.51 -7.74
N ALA A 34 -1.26 13.66 -8.18
CA ALA A 34 -0.91 14.96 -7.62
C ALA A 34 -2.11 15.90 -7.60
N SER A 35 -2.03 16.92 -6.72
CA SER A 35 -3.01 17.99 -6.72
C SER A 35 -2.64 19.03 -7.78
N GLY A 36 -3.57 19.33 -8.68
CA GLY A 36 -3.35 20.25 -9.79
C GLY A 36 -4.59 20.44 -10.65
N SER A 37 -4.41 21.13 -11.77
CA SER A 37 -5.46 21.26 -12.80
C SER A 37 -5.22 20.22 -13.88
N PRO A 38 -6.18 19.32 -14.15
CA PRO A 38 -6.07 18.37 -15.26
C PRO A 38 -6.19 19.10 -16.62
N ASP A 39 -5.68 18.46 -17.66
CA ASP A 39 -5.86 18.89 -19.04
C ASP A 39 -6.66 17.80 -19.80
N PRO A 40 -7.86 18.10 -20.33
CA PRO A 40 -8.57 19.38 -20.29
C PRO A 40 -9.13 19.76 -18.90
N GLU A 41 -9.22 21.05 -18.65
CA GLU A 41 -9.76 21.56 -17.39
C GLU A 41 -11.26 21.22 -17.27
N PRO A 42 -11.71 20.71 -16.11
CA PRO A 42 -13.13 20.40 -15.88
C PRO A 42 -14.03 21.64 -15.99
N PRO A 43 -15.27 21.49 -16.51
CA PRO A 43 -16.17 22.61 -16.74
C PRO A 43 -16.58 23.39 -15.51
N ASP A 44 -16.50 22.78 -14.32
CA ASP A 44 -16.90 23.38 -13.05
C ASP A 44 -15.86 24.32 -12.45
N GLY A 45 -14.60 24.32 -12.95
CA GLY A 45 -13.55 25.25 -12.54
C GLY A 45 -13.23 25.27 -11.05
N SER A 46 -13.62 24.24 -10.29
CA SER A 46 -13.55 24.21 -8.82
C SER A 46 -12.21 23.72 -8.25
N GLY A 47 -11.17 23.58 -9.10
CA GLY A 47 -9.85 23.05 -8.72
C GLY A 47 -9.21 23.66 -7.48
N PRO A 48 -8.10 23.10 -6.96
CA PRO A 48 -7.32 22.01 -7.54
C PRO A 48 -7.92 20.62 -7.35
N TYR A 49 -7.66 19.72 -8.28
CA TYR A 49 -8.12 18.33 -8.28
C TYR A 49 -6.98 17.38 -7.98
N TRP A 50 -7.29 16.21 -7.44
CA TRP A 50 -6.37 15.08 -7.43
C TRP A 50 -6.46 14.37 -8.77
N THR A 51 -5.36 14.34 -9.52
CA THR A 51 -5.31 13.81 -10.87
C THR A 51 -4.14 12.84 -11.05
N PRO A 52 -4.25 11.85 -11.96
CA PRO A 52 -3.10 11.07 -12.38
C PRO A 52 -2.02 11.99 -13.00
N THR A 53 -0.78 11.59 -12.85
CA THR A 53 0.39 12.26 -13.44
C THR A 53 0.92 11.46 -14.62
N VAL A 54 1.83 12.04 -15.41
CA VAL A 54 2.57 11.31 -16.45
C VAL A 54 3.34 10.10 -15.88
N ALA A 55 3.71 10.14 -14.59
CA ALA A 55 4.33 8.98 -13.94
C ALA A 55 3.35 7.81 -13.77
N ALA A 56 2.04 8.08 -13.67
CA ALA A 56 1.02 7.02 -13.65
C ALA A 56 0.96 6.26 -14.97
N ASP A 57 1.08 6.93 -16.11
CA ASP A 57 1.09 6.27 -17.42
C ASP A 57 2.30 5.33 -17.53
N ARG A 58 3.48 5.82 -17.16
CA ARG A 58 4.71 5.00 -17.13
C ARG A 58 4.59 3.82 -16.16
N PHE A 59 4.01 4.05 -14.99
CA PHE A 59 3.76 2.98 -14.01
C PHE A 59 2.89 1.88 -14.60
N LEU A 60 1.84 2.24 -15.32
CA LEU A 60 0.97 1.27 -16.00
C LEU A 60 1.69 0.52 -17.14
N GLU A 61 2.78 1.07 -17.67
CA GLU A 61 3.61 0.45 -18.71
C GLU A 61 4.63 -0.56 -18.18
N THR A 62 4.94 -0.52 -16.90
CA THR A 62 5.92 -1.45 -16.30
C THR A 62 5.31 -2.81 -15.96
N SER A 63 6.17 -3.80 -15.68
CA SER A 63 5.73 -5.12 -15.23
C SER A 63 5.01 -5.07 -13.89
N THR A 64 4.14 -6.03 -13.62
CA THR A 64 3.42 -6.12 -12.33
C THR A 64 4.40 -6.21 -11.14
N ALA A 65 5.52 -6.89 -11.30
CA ALA A 65 6.57 -6.98 -10.28
C ALA A 65 7.23 -5.63 -10.01
N ALA A 66 7.56 -4.87 -11.05
CA ALA A 66 8.14 -3.53 -10.90
C ALA A 66 7.13 -2.56 -10.27
N ARG A 67 5.85 -2.64 -10.66
CA ARG A 67 4.78 -1.88 -10.00
C ARG A 67 4.65 -2.22 -8.53
N TRP A 68 4.71 -3.50 -8.18
CA TRP A 68 4.67 -3.96 -6.79
C TRP A 68 5.87 -3.43 -6.01
N TYR A 69 7.08 -3.54 -6.56
CA TYR A 69 8.29 -3.01 -5.95
C TYR A 69 8.17 -1.50 -5.67
N LEU A 70 7.75 -0.71 -6.66
CA LEU A 70 7.57 0.74 -6.49
C LEU A 70 6.62 1.07 -5.33
N LEU A 71 5.46 0.42 -5.27
CA LEU A 71 4.50 0.68 -4.20
C LEU A 71 5.03 0.24 -2.82
N ALA A 72 5.69 -0.90 -2.75
CA ALA A 72 6.26 -1.43 -1.52
C ALA A 72 7.44 -0.58 -0.99
N SER A 73 8.35 -0.16 -1.87
CA SER A 73 9.47 0.71 -1.50
C SER A 73 9.00 2.11 -1.11
N THR A 74 8.02 2.66 -1.84
CA THR A 74 7.38 3.93 -1.47
C THR A 74 6.74 3.86 -0.08
N TRP A 75 6.04 2.76 0.23
CA TRP A 75 5.45 2.59 1.55
C TRP A 75 6.49 2.56 2.67
N LEU A 76 7.65 1.96 2.47
CA LEU A 76 8.72 1.96 3.48
C LEU A 76 9.15 3.37 3.87
N ASP A 77 9.12 4.32 2.94
CA ASP A 77 9.54 5.71 3.15
C ASP A 77 8.38 6.69 3.34
N LEU A 78 7.14 6.22 3.29
CA LEU A 78 5.94 7.03 3.38
C LEU A 78 5.84 7.75 4.74
N PRO A 79 5.96 9.10 4.81
CA PRO A 79 5.90 9.85 6.05
C PRO A 79 4.46 10.14 6.48
N SER A 80 3.58 9.14 6.39
CA SER A 80 2.19 9.21 6.86
C SER A 80 1.75 7.91 7.54
N ARG A 81 0.62 7.96 8.22
CA ARG A 81 -0.01 6.84 8.94
C ARG A 81 -1.38 6.50 8.36
N PRO A 82 -1.45 5.84 7.21
CA PRO A 82 -2.72 5.50 6.56
C PRO A 82 -3.66 4.65 7.41
N GLY A 83 -3.13 3.82 8.31
CA GLY A 83 -3.92 3.01 9.24
C GLY A 83 -4.83 3.82 10.16
N LEU A 84 -4.61 5.14 10.30
CA LEU A 84 -5.49 6.03 11.06
C LEU A 84 -6.70 6.53 10.26
N ILE A 85 -6.75 6.33 8.94
CA ILE A 85 -7.84 6.84 8.10
C ILE A 85 -9.18 6.30 8.62
N GLY A 86 -10.14 7.22 8.82
CA GLY A 86 -11.46 6.91 9.37
C GLY A 86 -11.55 6.91 10.90
N SER A 87 -10.45 6.74 11.64
CA SER A 87 -10.42 6.93 13.08
C SER A 87 -10.52 8.42 13.45
N ARG A 88 -10.84 8.72 14.72
CA ARG A 88 -10.99 10.11 15.18
C ARG A 88 -9.72 10.61 15.85
N GLY A 89 -9.29 11.80 15.42
CA GLY A 89 -8.22 12.53 16.07
C GLY A 89 -8.63 13.12 17.43
N ALA A 90 -7.67 13.73 18.13
CA ALA A 90 -7.91 14.38 19.42
C ALA A 90 -8.92 15.54 19.34
N ASP A 91 -9.08 16.16 18.17
CA ASP A 91 -10.08 17.19 17.88
C ASP A 91 -11.48 16.62 17.56
N GLY A 92 -11.66 15.32 17.65
CA GLY A 92 -12.91 14.61 17.32
C GLY A 92 -13.19 14.46 15.83
N LYS A 93 -12.35 15.03 14.94
CA LYS A 93 -12.52 14.89 13.50
C LYS A 93 -11.92 13.58 12.99
N PRO A 94 -12.50 12.94 11.98
CA PRO A 94 -11.93 11.76 11.39
C PRO A 94 -10.70 12.11 10.55
N TYR A 95 -9.68 11.26 10.61
CA TYR A 95 -8.54 11.36 9.71
C TYR A 95 -8.97 11.08 8.27
N ALA A 96 -8.69 12.03 7.38
CA ALA A 96 -8.99 11.90 5.96
C ALA A 96 -7.73 11.54 5.16
N ALA A 97 -7.89 10.75 4.11
CA ALA A 97 -6.80 10.46 3.17
C ALA A 97 -6.25 11.75 2.54
N LEU A 98 -4.97 11.77 2.26
CA LEU A 98 -4.24 12.90 1.66
C LEU A 98 -4.32 14.19 2.51
N SER A 99 -4.41 14.04 3.82
CA SER A 99 -4.41 15.19 4.75
C SER A 99 -3.14 15.25 5.59
N ASP A 100 -2.70 16.46 5.90
CA ASP A 100 -1.52 16.71 6.74
C ASP A 100 -1.65 16.10 8.14
N SER A 101 -2.87 15.81 8.59
CA SER A 101 -3.11 15.18 9.90
C SER A 101 -2.58 13.75 9.99
N LEU A 102 -2.32 13.08 8.88
CA LEU A 102 -1.70 11.76 8.82
C LEU A 102 -0.16 11.83 8.86
N TYR A 103 0.43 13.01 8.65
CA TYR A 103 1.88 13.16 8.54
C TYR A 103 2.61 12.74 9.82
N SER A 104 3.66 11.94 9.64
CA SER A 104 4.51 11.47 10.74
C SER A 104 5.91 11.12 10.23
N THR A 105 6.90 11.89 10.65
CA THR A 105 8.32 11.62 10.33
C THR A 105 8.83 10.32 10.94
N ALA A 106 8.13 9.77 11.94
CA ALA A 106 8.49 8.50 12.57
C ALA A 106 7.96 7.28 11.83
N ALA A 107 6.95 7.44 10.95
CA ALA A 107 6.28 6.32 10.30
C ALA A 107 7.23 5.42 9.48
N PRO A 108 8.17 5.93 8.67
CA PRO A 108 9.14 5.10 7.95
C PRO A 108 10.00 4.24 8.89
N LEU A 109 10.44 4.83 10.01
CA LEU A 109 11.24 4.13 10.99
C LEU A 109 10.43 3.02 11.69
N ASP A 110 9.18 3.30 12.06
CA ASP A 110 8.31 2.33 12.73
C ASP A 110 8.04 1.11 11.82
N ARG A 111 7.86 1.31 10.50
CA ARG A 111 7.75 0.22 9.51
C ARG A 111 9.01 -0.64 9.44
N ARG A 112 10.17 0.01 9.32
CA ARG A 112 11.45 -0.70 9.29
C ARG A 112 11.74 -1.47 10.57
N LEU A 113 11.37 -0.93 11.73
CA LEU A 113 11.51 -1.62 13.01
C LEU A 113 10.62 -2.86 13.08
N LEU A 114 9.36 -2.75 12.65
CA LEU A 114 8.46 -3.89 12.60
C LEU A 114 8.99 -4.98 11.66
N LEU A 115 9.34 -4.62 10.42
CA LEU A 115 9.87 -5.58 9.46
C LEU A 115 11.19 -6.20 9.93
N GLY A 116 12.03 -5.44 10.64
CA GLY A 116 13.23 -5.95 11.28
C GLY A 116 12.95 -7.03 12.33
N VAL A 117 11.91 -6.84 13.16
CA VAL A 117 11.46 -7.90 14.10
C VAL A 117 11.02 -9.15 13.35
N LEU A 118 10.27 -8.98 12.25
CA LEU A 118 9.81 -10.11 11.44
C LEU A 118 10.96 -10.81 10.68
N THR A 119 11.99 -10.07 10.30
CA THR A 119 13.20 -10.62 9.64
C THR A 119 13.97 -11.57 10.55
N ASP A 120 13.99 -11.28 11.85
CA ASP A 120 14.68 -12.11 12.84
C ASP A 120 13.95 -13.45 13.15
N LEU A 121 12.69 -13.56 12.73
CA LEU A 121 11.96 -14.82 12.82
C LEU A 121 12.39 -15.80 11.72
N PRO A 122 12.36 -17.12 12.01
CA PRO A 122 12.59 -18.13 10.99
C PRO A 122 11.66 -17.94 9.78
N PRO A 123 12.07 -18.28 8.55
CA PRO A 123 11.21 -18.24 7.38
C PRO A 123 9.89 -18.98 7.61
N GLY A 124 8.77 -18.32 7.33
CA GLY A 124 7.43 -18.85 7.54
C GLY A 124 6.88 -18.73 8.98
N ALA A 125 7.72 -18.35 9.93
CA ALA A 125 7.24 -18.05 11.28
C ALA A 125 6.59 -16.66 11.29
N GLY A 126 5.37 -16.58 11.84
CA GLY A 126 4.60 -15.36 11.96
C GLY A 126 4.42 -14.92 13.41
N THR A 127 4.01 -13.68 13.58
CA THR A 127 3.64 -13.09 14.87
C THR A 127 2.40 -12.22 14.72
N ASP A 128 1.69 -12.01 15.82
CA ASP A 128 0.58 -11.05 15.90
C ASP A 128 1.07 -9.67 16.39
N ALA A 129 0.15 -8.71 16.41
CA ALA A 129 0.45 -7.35 16.81
C ALA A 129 0.91 -7.23 18.27
N GLU A 130 0.37 -8.05 19.18
CA GLU A 130 0.74 -8.00 20.60
C GLU A 130 2.17 -8.49 20.83
N HIS A 131 2.54 -9.62 20.22
CA HIS A 131 3.88 -10.17 20.35
C HIS A 131 4.91 -9.28 19.63
N ALA A 132 4.58 -8.77 18.44
CA ALA A 132 5.43 -7.82 17.73
C ALA A 132 5.64 -6.53 18.55
N SER A 133 4.57 -5.96 19.10
CA SER A 133 4.63 -4.79 19.98
C SER A 133 5.55 -5.02 21.18
N ARG A 134 5.40 -6.14 21.88
CA ARG A 134 6.28 -6.49 23.03
C ARG A 134 7.75 -6.57 22.62
N ALA A 135 8.05 -7.21 21.48
CA ALA A 135 9.41 -7.32 20.96
C ALA A 135 9.99 -5.94 20.58
N LEU A 136 9.18 -5.08 19.95
CA LEU A 136 9.55 -3.71 19.59
C LEU A 136 9.82 -2.85 20.82
N ILE A 137 8.95 -2.87 21.82
CA ILE A 137 9.08 -2.12 23.06
C ILE A 137 10.30 -2.58 23.83
N TRP A 138 10.55 -3.89 23.87
CA TRP A 138 11.76 -4.45 24.47
C TRP A 138 13.04 -3.90 23.84
N ARG A 139 13.08 -3.79 22.51
CA ARG A 139 14.21 -3.25 21.78
C ARG A 139 14.33 -1.73 21.87
N ARG A 140 13.22 -1.02 21.98
CA ARG A 140 13.12 0.45 21.94
C ARG A 140 12.15 0.99 23.00
N PRO A 141 12.44 0.82 24.29
CA PRO A 141 11.52 1.18 25.37
C PRO A 141 11.14 2.67 25.39
N ARG A 142 12.02 3.57 24.91
CA ARG A 142 11.71 5.01 24.79
C ARG A 142 10.58 5.31 23.79
N TRP A 143 10.24 4.38 22.93
CA TRP A 143 9.21 4.55 21.89
C TRP A 143 7.94 3.73 22.19
N ALA A 144 7.81 3.22 23.40
CA ALA A 144 6.74 2.34 23.80
C ALA A 144 5.34 2.90 23.48
N VAL A 145 5.12 4.22 23.63
CA VAL A 145 3.80 4.84 23.37
C VAL A 145 3.35 4.64 21.93
N ARG A 146 4.25 4.76 20.95
CA ARG A 146 3.90 4.62 19.53
C ARG A 146 4.00 3.19 18.99
N LEU A 147 4.58 2.28 19.78
CA LEU A 147 4.77 0.87 19.45
C LEU A 147 3.77 -0.06 20.19
N GLN A 148 2.66 0.49 20.67
CA GLN A 148 1.57 -0.27 21.29
C GLN A 148 0.91 -1.22 20.25
N PRO A 149 0.17 -2.25 20.71
CA PRO A 149 -0.43 -3.24 19.81
C PRO A 149 -1.30 -2.65 18.69
N GLU A 150 -2.10 -1.62 18.96
CA GLU A 150 -2.98 -0.99 17.95
C GLU A 150 -2.20 -0.31 16.81
N PRO A 151 -1.23 0.61 17.04
CA PRO A 151 -0.37 1.12 15.97
C PRO A 151 0.40 0.02 15.22
N VAL A 152 0.86 -1.02 15.90
CA VAL A 152 1.58 -2.14 15.29
C VAL A 152 0.64 -2.98 14.41
N ALA A 153 -0.62 -3.17 14.82
CA ALA A 153 -1.63 -3.83 14.00
C ALA A 153 -1.85 -3.09 12.68
N HIS A 154 -1.99 -1.76 12.71
CA HIS A 154 -2.11 -0.96 11.48
C HIS A 154 -0.92 -1.17 10.54
N LEU A 155 0.31 -1.21 11.06
CA LEU A 155 1.50 -1.46 10.22
C LEU A 155 1.51 -2.87 9.63
N LEU A 156 1.06 -3.89 10.38
CA LEU A 156 0.90 -5.26 9.88
C LEU A 156 -0.16 -5.34 8.79
N ASP A 157 -1.28 -4.63 8.95
CA ASP A 157 -2.36 -4.58 7.96
C ASP A 157 -1.91 -3.88 6.67
N GLU A 158 -1.16 -2.77 6.79
CA GLU A 158 -0.54 -2.08 5.65
C GLU A 158 0.44 -3.01 4.91
N ALA A 159 1.33 -3.69 5.64
CA ALA A 159 2.29 -4.64 5.07
C ALA A 159 1.59 -5.85 4.43
N HIS A 160 0.51 -6.33 5.04
CA HIS A 160 -0.33 -7.40 4.49
C HIS A 160 -1.02 -6.96 3.19
N ALA A 161 -1.57 -5.75 3.16
CA ALA A 161 -2.22 -5.19 1.97
C ALA A 161 -1.27 -5.08 0.77
N LEU A 162 0.03 -4.91 1.04
CA LEU A 162 1.10 -4.89 0.03
C LEU A 162 1.71 -6.27 -0.25
N GLY A 163 1.21 -7.34 0.37
CA GLY A 163 1.77 -8.69 0.20
C GLY A 163 3.17 -8.88 0.80
N LEU A 164 3.64 -7.95 1.64
CA LEU A 164 4.92 -8.04 2.34
C LEU A 164 4.85 -8.97 3.55
N VAL A 165 3.67 -9.09 4.13
CA VAL A 165 3.39 -9.95 5.29
C VAL A 165 2.18 -10.83 4.97
N GLY A 166 2.26 -12.12 5.31
CA GLY A 166 1.14 -13.06 5.23
C GLY A 166 1.02 -13.85 6.53
N ARG A 167 -0.14 -13.83 7.18
CA ARG A 167 -0.37 -14.47 8.50
C ARG A 167 0.70 -14.10 9.55
N GLY A 168 1.12 -12.84 9.56
CA GLY A 168 2.16 -12.35 10.47
C GLY A 168 3.60 -12.75 10.09
N ALA A 169 3.81 -13.53 9.04
CA ALA A 169 5.12 -13.92 8.54
C ALA A 169 5.59 -13.03 7.39
N LEU A 170 6.89 -12.72 7.37
CA LEU A 170 7.50 -11.93 6.30
C LEU A 170 7.58 -12.75 5.01
N SER A 171 7.09 -12.20 3.90
CA SER A 171 7.15 -12.87 2.58
C SER A 171 8.58 -12.89 2.03
N THR A 172 8.86 -13.78 1.06
CA THR A 172 10.15 -13.84 0.36
C THR A 172 10.42 -12.51 -0.37
N ALA A 173 9.39 -11.92 -1.01
CA ALA A 173 9.49 -10.62 -1.66
C ALA A 173 9.89 -9.51 -0.68
N ALA A 174 9.31 -9.50 0.53
CA ALA A 174 9.68 -8.51 1.54
C ALA A 174 11.11 -8.70 2.06
N ARG A 175 11.59 -9.93 2.19
CA ARG A 175 12.99 -10.19 2.57
C ARG A 175 13.96 -9.65 1.51
N ALA A 176 13.68 -9.88 0.23
CA ALA A 176 14.48 -9.34 -0.87
C ALA A 176 14.44 -7.80 -0.91
N LEU A 177 13.25 -7.20 -0.73
CA LEU A 177 13.08 -5.74 -0.65
C LEU A 177 13.92 -5.09 0.46
N LEU A 178 14.10 -5.79 1.59
CA LEU A 178 14.84 -5.26 2.74
C LEU A 178 16.35 -5.41 2.63
N GLY A 179 16.86 -6.36 1.83
CA GLY A 179 18.27 -6.75 1.88
C GLY A 179 19.02 -6.83 0.56
N GLU A 180 18.35 -7.01 -0.58
CA GLU A 180 19.01 -7.46 -1.81
C GLU A 180 19.05 -6.42 -2.94
N GLY A 181 18.47 -5.23 -2.74
CA GLY A 181 18.37 -4.20 -3.75
C GLY A 181 17.17 -4.37 -4.71
N GLU A 182 16.99 -3.40 -5.62
CA GLU A 182 15.80 -3.30 -6.48
C GLU A 182 15.67 -4.50 -7.42
N GLU A 183 16.68 -4.83 -8.18
CA GLU A 183 16.65 -5.90 -9.18
C GLU A 183 16.28 -7.24 -8.55
N ALA A 184 16.94 -7.61 -7.46
CA ALA A 184 16.67 -8.86 -6.75
C ALA A 184 15.28 -8.89 -6.10
N ALA A 185 14.79 -7.74 -5.62
CA ALA A 185 13.44 -7.62 -5.08
C ALA A 185 12.38 -7.78 -6.17
N VAL A 186 12.57 -7.14 -7.33
CA VAL A 186 11.67 -7.28 -8.49
C VAL A 186 11.64 -8.72 -8.99
N ASP A 187 12.80 -9.37 -9.09
CA ASP A 187 12.89 -10.79 -9.47
C ASP A 187 12.17 -11.72 -8.47
N ALA A 188 12.34 -11.48 -7.17
CA ALA A 188 11.65 -12.23 -6.12
C ALA A 188 10.13 -12.05 -6.19
N MET A 189 9.68 -10.82 -6.47
CA MET A 189 8.27 -10.49 -6.67
C MET A 189 7.71 -11.15 -7.94
N ALA A 190 8.45 -11.13 -9.04
CA ALA A 190 8.04 -11.76 -10.30
C ALA A 190 7.84 -13.27 -10.16
N LYS A 191 8.69 -13.95 -9.38
CA LYS A 191 8.58 -15.41 -9.13
C LYS A 191 7.32 -15.83 -8.34
N ILE A 192 6.73 -14.91 -7.58
CA ILE A 192 5.54 -15.18 -6.76
C ILE A 192 4.25 -14.88 -7.55
N LEU A 193 4.32 -13.98 -8.52
CA LEU A 193 3.18 -13.59 -9.32
C LEU A 193 2.80 -14.73 -10.28
N PRO A 194 1.48 -14.92 -10.54
CA PRO A 194 1.06 -15.84 -11.58
C PRO A 194 1.58 -15.36 -12.94
N ALA A 195 2.01 -16.31 -13.77
CA ALA A 195 2.41 -15.99 -15.15
C ALA A 195 1.21 -15.36 -15.90
N PRO A 196 1.45 -14.30 -16.68
CA PRO A 196 0.43 -13.77 -17.56
C PRO A 196 0.01 -14.83 -18.58
N ILE A 197 -1.24 -14.78 -18.99
CA ILE A 197 -1.81 -15.66 -20.00
C ILE A 197 -2.11 -14.88 -21.28
N ASP A 198 -1.89 -15.52 -22.42
CA ASP A 198 -2.05 -14.98 -23.76
C ASP A 198 -3.33 -15.46 -24.45
N TYR A 199 -4.28 -16.04 -23.68
CA TYR A 199 -5.52 -16.56 -24.21
C TYR A 199 -6.72 -16.30 -23.27
N PHE A 200 -7.90 -16.38 -23.86
CA PHE A 200 -9.17 -16.43 -23.14
C PHE A 200 -10.03 -17.57 -23.69
N LEU A 201 -10.99 -18.02 -22.89
CA LEU A 201 -11.91 -19.11 -23.26
C LEU A 201 -13.27 -18.52 -23.59
N VAL A 202 -13.77 -18.78 -24.81
CA VAL A 202 -15.15 -18.46 -25.19
C VAL A 202 -16.01 -19.68 -24.95
N GLN A 203 -17.04 -19.54 -24.13
CA GLN A 203 -18.02 -20.61 -23.84
C GLN A 203 -19.16 -20.61 -24.86
N ALA A 204 -19.91 -21.71 -24.90
CA ALA A 204 -21.00 -21.89 -25.87
C ALA A 204 -22.14 -20.87 -25.69
N ASP A 205 -22.31 -20.31 -24.53
CA ASP A 205 -23.26 -19.24 -24.20
C ASP A 205 -22.75 -17.83 -24.49
N LEU A 206 -21.61 -17.71 -25.19
CA LEU A 206 -20.91 -16.47 -25.52
C LEU A 206 -20.30 -15.72 -24.33
N THR A 207 -20.19 -16.35 -23.17
CA THR A 207 -19.41 -15.80 -22.07
C THR A 207 -17.92 -16.00 -22.34
N VAL A 208 -17.10 -15.03 -21.87
CA VAL A 208 -15.65 -15.10 -21.94
C VAL A 208 -15.09 -15.33 -20.53
N VAL A 209 -14.29 -16.38 -20.39
CA VAL A 209 -13.58 -16.67 -19.14
C VAL A 209 -12.11 -16.39 -19.32
N VAL A 210 -11.59 -15.53 -18.47
CA VAL A 210 -10.16 -15.21 -18.37
C VAL A 210 -9.61 -15.92 -17.15
N PRO A 211 -8.83 -17.00 -17.30
CA PRO A 211 -8.43 -17.85 -16.17
C PRO A 211 -7.26 -17.28 -15.34
N GLY A 212 -6.69 -16.15 -15.73
CA GLY A 212 -5.58 -15.51 -15.02
C GLY A 212 -5.32 -14.07 -15.49
N PRO A 213 -4.25 -13.44 -15.04
CA PRO A 213 -3.88 -12.11 -15.54
C PRO A 213 -3.54 -12.21 -17.03
N LEU A 214 -4.18 -11.36 -17.85
CA LEU A 214 -3.90 -11.28 -19.29
C LEU A 214 -2.55 -10.63 -19.55
N GLU A 215 -1.88 -11.07 -20.62
CA GLU A 215 -0.82 -10.28 -21.22
C GLU A 215 -1.40 -8.96 -21.77
N ARG A 216 -0.53 -7.96 -21.83
CA ARG A 216 -0.96 -6.57 -22.10
C ARG A 216 -1.53 -6.36 -23.51
N ASP A 217 -1.10 -7.18 -24.45
CA ASP A 217 -1.42 -7.03 -25.88
C ASP A 217 -2.68 -7.80 -26.30
N LEU A 218 -3.38 -8.41 -25.34
CA LEU A 218 -4.67 -9.08 -25.47
C LEU A 218 -5.82 -8.21 -24.97
#